data_311b670935bc0a41862721ffa9882d5b
#
_entry.id   311b670935bc0a41862721ffa9882d5b
#
_cell.length_a   1.000
_cell.length_b   1.000
_cell.length_c   1.000
_cell.angle_alpha   90.00
_cell.angle_beta   90.00
_cell.angle_gamma   90.00
#
_symmetry.space_group_name_H-M   'P 1'
#
loop_
_entity.id
_entity.type
_entity.pdbx_description
1 polymer ?
#
loop_
_entity_poly.entity_id
_entity_poly.type
_entity_poly.pdbx_seq_one_letter_code
_entity_poly.pdbx_strand_id
1 'polypeptide(L)'
;MYLDATISEELLSLLLDAPTMDQYDDANLELFPIAVRGYLLSWHLVFDSFSSASSRVRSNYSALIEDGKYIEPLLNFMFDVLGNSAASALKLEKEGINDAMIRKYDMSAAMNLESSERDMHWLLVNLYYLGLKYIPGTVKKWWLTCKDRQTSISVEAWTEKYFSNLVVQDLLDDVIQWSDTQETGSEDEKTLSIRVSKNSREVFAGYEIDEMETSVVIRLPSSYPLKIAAVESVNRVGIPEAKWQNFLRYTQGAIQFTVRCILENQSHFSTDQYFRTVLL
;
A
#
# COMPACT_ATOMS: atom_id res chain seq x y z
N MET A 1 22.17 21.11 3.45
CA MET A 1 22.13 20.32 4.69
C MET A 1 20.72 19.74 4.75
N TYR A 2 20.52 18.57 4.12
CA TYR A 2 19.22 17.88 4.17
C TYR A 2 19.22 17.15 5.50
N LEU A 3 18.38 17.60 6.43
CA LEU A 3 17.99 16.81 7.59
C LEU A 3 17.37 15.51 7.06
N ASP A 4 18.01 14.38 7.30
CA ASP A 4 17.39 13.08 7.10
C ASP A 4 16.15 13.08 7.99
N ALA A 5 14.96 13.22 7.36
CA ALA A 5 13.71 13.20 8.09
C ALA A 5 13.54 11.78 8.62
N THR A 6 13.68 11.63 9.93
CA THR A 6 13.45 10.37 10.66
C THR A 6 12.16 10.49 11.46
N ILE A 7 11.48 9.37 11.65
CA ILE A 7 10.39 9.31 12.64
C ILE A 7 11.03 9.58 14.01
N SER A 8 10.43 10.43 14.83
CA SER A 8 11.01 10.77 16.13
C SER A 8 11.08 9.55 17.06
N GLU A 9 12.11 9.50 17.92
CA GLU A 9 12.29 8.42 18.88
C GLU A 9 11.11 8.33 19.87
N GLU A 10 10.54 9.47 20.23
CA GLU A 10 9.37 9.53 21.10
C GLU A 10 8.16 8.86 20.43
N LEU A 11 7.93 9.12 19.14
CA LEU A 11 6.84 8.49 18.41
C LEU A 11 7.07 6.98 18.26
N LEU A 12 8.30 6.57 17.95
CA LEU A 12 8.65 5.15 17.88
C LEU A 12 8.46 4.42 19.22
N SER A 13 8.78 5.08 20.34
CA SER A 13 8.59 4.49 21.66
C SER A 13 7.10 4.19 21.94
N LEU A 14 6.20 5.05 21.47
CA LEU A 14 4.75 4.83 21.60
C LEU A 14 4.25 3.62 20.77
N LEU A 15 4.95 3.27 19.69
CA LEU A 15 4.60 2.11 18.87
C LEU A 15 4.99 0.76 19.50
N LEU A 16 5.84 0.76 20.54
CA LEU A 16 6.23 -0.44 21.28
C LEU A 16 5.13 -0.92 22.23
N ASP A 17 4.29 -0.02 22.70
CA ASP A 17 3.25 -0.32 23.69
C ASP A 17 1.93 -0.74 23.02
N ALA A 18 1.98 -1.78 22.18
CA ALA A 18 0.78 -2.29 21.53
C ALA A 18 -0.24 -2.80 22.58
N PRO A 19 -1.51 -2.38 22.49
CA PRO A 19 -2.55 -2.83 23.41
C PRO A 19 -2.82 -4.32 23.22
N THR A 20 -3.20 -4.99 24.31
CA THR A 20 -3.66 -6.38 24.31
C THR A 20 -5.18 -6.44 24.31
N MET A 21 -5.75 -7.58 23.90
CA MET A 21 -7.20 -7.80 23.97
C MET A 21 -7.74 -7.73 25.41
N ASP A 22 -6.98 -8.19 26.39
CA ASP A 22 -7.37 -8.08 27.81
C ASP A 22 -7.57 -6.63 28.24
N GLN A 23 -6.68 -5.72 27.81
CA GLN A 23 -6.81 -4.28 28.08
C GLN A 23 -8.02 -3.64 27.36
N TYR A 24 -8.43 -4.24 26.26
CA TYR A 24 -9.61 -3.82 25.51
C TYR A 24 -10.90 -4.34 26.14
N ASP A 25 -10.94 -5.63 26.53
CA ASP A 25 -12.12 -6.29 27.12
C ASP A 25 -12.43 -5.80 28.53
N ASP A 26 -11.41 -5.45 29.33
CA ASP A 26 -11.57 -4.87 30.66
C ASP A 26 -12.04 -3.41 30.64
N ALA A 27 -11.92 -2.73 29.51
CA ALA A 27 -12.39 -1.38 29.35
C ALA A 27 -13.92 -1.37 29.18
N ASN A 28 -14.57 -0.48 29.93
CA ASN A 28 -15.98 -0.19 29.70
C ASN A 28 -16.12 0.25 28.22
N LEU A 29 -16.73 -0.57 27.37
CA LEU A 29 -16.78 -0.39 25.89
C LEU A 29 -17.42 0.93 25.45
N GLU A 30 -18.08 1.63 26.38
CA GLU A 30 -18.62 2.98 26.14
C GLU A 30 -17.54 4.05 26.01
N LEU A 31 -16.34 3.80 26.56
CA LEU A 31 -15.21 4.73 26.51
C LEU A 31 -14.05 4.11 25.76
N PHE A 32 -13.63 4.73 24.68
CA PHE A 32 -12.42 4.34 23.97
C PHE A 32 -11.20 4.49 24.91
N PRO A 33 -10.53 3.38 25.32
CA PRO A 33 -9.46 3.47 26.32
C PRO A 33 -8.37 4.44 25.89
N ILE A 34 -7.97 5.36 26.76
CA ILE A 34 -6.99 6.42 26.42
C ILE A 34 -5.68 5.84 25.90
N ALA A 35 -5.19 4.75 26.51
CA ALA A 35 -3.95 4.10 26.09
C ALA A 35 -4.07 3.51 24.68
N VAL A 36 -5.17 2.80 24.39
CA VAL A 36 -5.45 2.24 23.05
C VAL A 36 -5.56 3.36 22.02
N ARG A 37 -6.29 4.41 22.36
CA ARG A 37 -6.44 5.58 21.50
C ARG A 37 -5.08 6.24 21.20
N GLY A 38 -4.27 6.47 22.22
CA GLY A 38 -2.94 7.04 22.08
C GLY A 38 -2.05 6.23 21.13
N TYR A 39 -2.04 4.91 21.28
CA TYR A 39 -1.32 4.01 20.41
C TYR A 39 -1.80 4.09 18.93
N LEU A 40 -3.10 4.01 18.69
CA LEU A 40 -3.67 4.07 17.35
C LEU A 40 -3.44 5.43 16.68
N LEU A 41 -3.55 6.53 17.44
CA LEU A 41 -3.27 7.87 16.92
C LEU A 41 -1.77 8.06 16.61
N SER A 42 -0.88 7.44 17.37
CA SER A 42 0.56 7.44 17.05
C SER A 42 0.82 6.79 15.69
N TRP A 43 0.15 5.70 15.38
CA TRP A 43 0.20 5.09 14.05
C TRP A 43 -0.39 5.98 12.96
N HIS A 44 -1.48 6.69 13.25
CA HIS A 44 -2.04 7.64 12.29
C HIS A 44 -1.06 8.77 11.98
N LEU A 45 -0.34 9.31 12.98
CA LEU A 45 0.71 10.31 12.78
C LEU A 45 1.89 9.77 11.96
N VAL A 46 2.28 8.51 12.19
CA VAL A 46 3.31 7.85 11.36
C VAL A 46 2.87 7.83 9.89
N PHE A 47 1.66 7.37 9.59
CA PHE A 47 1.15 7.33 8.22
C PHE A 47 0.93 8.72 7.61
N ASP A 48 0.57 9.71 8.41
CA ASP A 48 0.49 11.11 7.93
C ASP A 48 1.86 11.62 7.50
N SER A 49 2.92 11.24 8.23
CA SER A 49 4.30 11.53 7.83
C SER A 49 4.69 10.92 6.47
N PHE A 50 4.13 9.75 6.10
CA PHE A 50 4.32 9.17 4.78
C PHE A 50 3.66 9.99 3.67
N SER A 51 2.53 10.65 3.93
CA SER A 51 1.78 11.39 2.93
C SER A 51 2.58 12.57 2.36
N SER A 52 3.33 13.24 3.22
CA SER A 52 4.14 14.43 2.91
C SER A 52 5.60 14.13 2.56
N ALA A 53 6.05 12.88 2.78
CA ALA A 53 7.44 12.49 2.62
C ALA A 53 7.81 12.21 1.15
N SER A 54 9.07 12.49 0.78
CA SER A 54 9.63 12.04 -0.50
C SER A 54 9.77 10.52 -0.54
N SER A 55 9.88 9.94 -1.73
CA SER A 55 10.05 8.50 -1.94
C SER A 55 11.19 7.90 -1.12
N ARG A 56 12.35 8.54 -1.12
CA ARG A 56 13.51 8.11 -0.34
C ARG A 56 13.21 8.05 1.17
N VAL A 57 12.53 9.08 1.69
CA VAL A 57 12.16 9.14 3.11
C VAL A 57 11.13 8.07 3.45
N ARG A 58 10.14 7.83 2.58
CA ARG A 58 9.17 6.73 2.74
C ARG A 58 9.83 5.37 2.78
N SER A 59 10.84 5.12 1.92
CA SER A 59 11.62 3.88 1.94
C SER A 59 12.35 3.69 3.27
N ASN A 60 12.95 4.76 3.81
CA ASN A 60 13.60 4.71 5.12
C ASN A 60 12.60 4.43 6.24
N TYR A 61 11.41 5.06 6.22
CA TYR A 61 10.35 4.80 7.19
C TYR A 61 9.86 3.35 7.11
N SER A 62 9.66 2.82 5.90
CA SER A 62 9.23 1.44 5.71
C SER A 62 10.26 0.45 6.25
N ALA A 63 11.55 0.67 5.98
CA ALA A 63 12.64 -0.16 6.49
C ALA A 63 12.69 -0.12 8.03
N LEU A 64 12.57 1.07 8.63
CA LEU A 64 12.56 1.25 10.08
C LEU A 64 11.39 0.50 10.75
N ILE A 65 10.18 0.60 10.16
CA ILE A 65 8.98 -0.10 10.66
C ILE A 65 9.15 -1.61 10.54
N GLU A 66 9.73 -2.09 9.44
CA GLU A 66 9.95 -3.52 9.22
C GLU A 66 11.03 -4.08 10.15
N ASP A 67 12.18 -3.42 10.27
CA ASP A 67 13.30 -3.85 11.11
C ASP A 67 12.91 -3.88 12.60
N GLY A 68 12.15 -2.89 13.05
CA GLY A 68 11.63 -2.83 14.42
C GLY A 68 10.42 -3.72 14.69
N LYS A 69 9.87 -4.37 13.64
CA LYS A 69 8.67 -5.24 13.73
C LYS A 69 7.45 -4.56 14.35
N TYR A 70 7.33 -3.24 14.21
CA TYR A 70 6.26 -2.47 14.85
C TYR A 70 4.87 -2.79 14.31
N ILE A 71 4.74 -3.19 13.04
CA ILE A 71 3.44 -3.38 12.39
C ILE A 71 2.73 -4.67 12.82
N GLU A 72 3.48 -5.73 13.18
CA GLU A 72 2.89 -7.02 13.53
C GLU A 72 1.95 -6.93 14.75
N PRO A 73 2.33 -6.28 15.88
CA PRO A 73 1.42 -6.08 17.02
C PRO A 73 0.17 -5.27 16.64
N LEU A 74 0.33 -4.21 15.83
CA LEU A 74 -0.82 -3.42 15.36
C LEU A 74 -1.81 -4.27 14.58
N LEU A 75 -1.34 -5.04 13.59
CA LEU A 75 -2.22 -5.85 12.73
C LEU A 75 -2.89 -6.97 13.53
N ASN A 76 -2.18 -7.61 14.45
CA ASN A 76 -2.77 -8.62 15.32
C ASN A 76 -3.90 -8.03 16.16
N PHE A 77 -3.64 -6.96 16.90
CA PHE A 77 -4.65 -6.27 17.70
C PHE A 77 -5.84 -5.81 16.82
N MET A 78 -5.56 -5.19 15.69
CA MET A 78 -6.58 -4.68 14.76
C MET A 78 -7.53 -5.79 14.30
N PHE A 79 -7.00 -6.92 13.84
CA PHE A 79 -7.81 -8.01 13.31
C PHE A 79 -8.51 -8.84 14.38
N ASP A 80 -8.01 -8.83 15.61
CA ASP A 80 -8.71 -9.37 16.77
C ASP A 80 -9.95 -8.50 17.09
N VAL A 81 -9.78 -7.18 17.23
CA VAL A 81 -10.89 -6.25 17.48
C VAL A 81 -11.92 -6.25 16.34
N LEU A 82 -11.46 -6.28 15.07
CA LEU A 82 -12.35 -6.30 13.91
C LEU A 82 -12.96 -7.68 13.62
N GLY A 83 -12.72 -8.67 14.47
CA GLY A 83 -13.36 -10.00 14.45
C GLY A 83 -12.88 -10.93 13.35
N ASN A 84 -11.77 -10.62 12.68
CA ASN A 84 -11.24 -11.48 11.60
C ASN A 84 -10.63 -12.79 12.14
N SER A 85 -10.02 -12.77 13.31
CA SER A 85 -9.50 -13.96 13.99
C SER A 85 -10.58 -14.92 14.45
N ALA A 86 -11.79 -14.41 14.72
CA ALA A 86 -12.96 -15.20 15.10
C ALA A 86 -13.90 -15.57 13.95
N ALA A 87 -13.51 -15.32 12.69
CA ALA A 87 -14.33 -15.47 11.49
C ALA A 87 -15.66 -14.66 11.51
N SER A 88 -15.73 -13.67 12.38
CA SER A 88 -16.88 -12.75 12.51
C SER A 88 -16.53 -11.33 12.07
N ALA A 89 -15.72 -11.21 11.01
CA ALA A 89 -15.21 -9.95 10.50
C ALA A 89 -16.30 -8.87 10.38
N LEU A 90 -15.95 -7.67 10.84
CA LEU A 90 -16.82 -6.51 10.84
C LEU A 90 -17.37 -6.23 9.45
N LYS A 91 -18.66 -5.97 9.35
CA LYS A 91 -19.34 -5.57 8.11
C LYS A 91 -19.46 -4.05 8.09
N LEU A 92 -18.63 -3.39 7.27
CA LEU A 92 -18.53 -1.94 7.26
C LEU A 92 -19.85 -1.24 6.92
N GLU A 93 -20.69 -1.89 6.12
CA GLU A 93 -22.02 -1.36 5.78
C GLU A 93 -22.95 -1.27 7.01
N LYS A 94 -22.80 -2.18 7.98
CA LYS A 94 -23.59 -2.17 9.21
C LYS A 94 -23.14 -1.07 10.17
N GLU A 95 -21.84 -0.76 10.18
CA GLU A 95 -21.26 0.34 10.94
C GLU A 95 -21.45 1.71 10.25
N GLY A 96 -21.97 1.72 9.03
CA GLY A 96 -22.11 2.94 8.24
C GLY A 96 -20.76 3.55 7.83
N ILE A 97 -19.71 2.73 7.75
CA ILE A 97 -18.38 3.13 7.27
C ILE A 97 -18.36 3.00 5.75
N ASN A 98 -18.20 4.12 5.05
CA ASN A 98 -18.16 4.20 3.60
C ASN A 98 -16.73 4.42 3.08
N ASP A 99 -16.55 4.41 1.75
CA ASP A 99 -15.26 4.55 1.08
C ASP A 99 -14.51 5.85 1.44
N ALA A 100 -15.23 6.95 1.65
CA ALA A 100 -14.62 8.21 2.06
C ALA A 100 -14.07 8.14 3.48
N MET A 101 -14.80 7.46 4.38
CA MET A 101 -14.38 7.22 5.77
C MET A 101 -13.20 6.25 5.81
N ILE A 102 -13.18 5.22 4.96
CA ILE A 102 -12.03 4.30 4.85
C ILE A 102 -10.77 5.10 4.50
N ARG A 103 -10.85 6.00 3.51
CA ARG A 103 -9.68 6.79 3.06
C ARG A 103 -9.23 7.85 4.06
N LYS A 104 -10.14 8.40 4.86
CA LYS A 104 -9.82 9.51 5.75
C LYS A 104 -10.55 9.37 7.07
N TYR A 105 -9.78 9.37 8.15
CA TYR A 105 -10.29 9.48 9.51
C TYR A 105 -10.38 10.96 9.92
N ASP A 106 -11.45 11.33 10.62
CA ASP A 106 -11.59 12.68 11.16
C ASP A 106 -10.93 12.77 12.54
N MET A 107 -9.77 13.42 12.59
CA MET A 107 -9.01 13.60 13.83
C MET A 107 -9.79 14.37 14.91
N SER A 108 -10.81 15.13 14.55
CA SER A 108 -11.66 15.80 15.54
C SER A 108 -12.49 14.80 16.34
N ALA A 109 -12.89 13.67 15.75
CA ALA A 109 -13.55 12.58 16.46
C ALA A 109 -12.64 11.96 17.53
N ALA A 110 -11.34 11.83 17.24
CA ALA A 110 -10.36 11.31 18.19
C ALA A 110 -10.17 12.19 19.43
N MET A 111 -10.45 13.47 19.33
CA MET A 111 -10.38 14.41 20.45
C MET A 111 -11.55 14.26 21.44
N ASN A 112 -12.62 13.60 21.03
CA ASN A 112 -13.77 13.36 21.89
C ASN A 112 -13.49 12.17 22.81
N LEU A 113 -13.40 12.40 24.11
CA LEU A 113 -13.19 11.36 25.12
C LEU A 113 -14.38 10.39 25.23
N GLU A 114 -15.55 10.81 24.78
CA GLU A 114 -16.78 9.99 24.73
C GLU A 114 -16.92 9.23 23.38
N SER A 115 -15.82 9.05 22.63
CA SER A 115 -15.86 8.35 21.35
C SER A 115 -16.43 6.95 21.51
N SER A 116 -17.35 6.60 20.62
CA SER A 116 -17.99 5.29 20.61
C SER A 116 -17.06 4.19 20.06
N GLU A 117 -17.42 2.94 20.31
CA GLU A 117 -16.79 1.77 19.70
C GLU A 117 -16.73 1.89 18.17
N ARG A 118 -17.75 2.47 17.54
CA ARG A 118 -17.80 2.76 16.11
C ARG A 118 -16.66 3.66 15.65
N ASP A 119 -16.28 4.68 16.44
CA ASP A 119 -15.19 5.58 16.09
C ASP A 119 -13.85 4.87 16.16
N MET A 120 -13.69 3.93 17.07
CA MET A 120 -12.52 3.06 17.12
C MET A 120 -12.47 2.13 15.90
N HIS A 121 -13.58 1.49 15.54
CA HIS A 121 -13.65 0.67 14.31
C HIS A 121 -13.30 1.49 13.08
N TRP A 122 -13.79 2.74 12.99
CA TRP A 122 -13.43 3.64 11.90
C TRP A 122 -11.92 3.94 11.87
N LEU A 123 -11.31 4.27 13.01
CA LEU A 123 -9.87 4.51 13.08
C LEU A 123 -9.06 3.27 12.67
N LEU A 124 -9.41 2.07 13.17
CA LEU A 124 -8.74 0.81 12.79
C LEU A 124 -8.86 0.52 11.29
N VAL A 125 -10.04 0.71 10.70
CA VAL A 125 -10.31 0.55 9.27
C VAL A 125 -9.46 1.51 8.45
N ASN A 126 -9.37 2.77 8.85
CA ASN A 126 -8.53 3.77 8.20
C ASN A 126 -7.04 3.41 8.32
N LEU A 127 -6.55 3.00 9.49
CA LEU A 127 -5.16 2.58 9.68
C LEU A 127 -4.80 1.38 8.80
N TYR A 128 -5.70 0.41 8.65
CA TYR A 128 -5.48 -0.70 7.74
C TYR A 128 -5.35 -0.26 6.29
N TYR A 129 -6.24 0.63 5.83
CA TYR A 129 -6.15 1.21 4.49
C TYR A 129 -4.81 1.94 4.28
N LEU A 130 -4.37 2.75 5.26
CA LEU A 130 -3.10 3.46 5.19
C LEU A 130 -1.91 2.48 5.17
N GLY A 131 -1.98 1.39 5.93
CA GLY A 131 -1.01 0.30 5.89
C GLY A 131 -0.90 -0.34 4.51
N LEU A 132 -2.04 -0.67 3.88
CA LEU A 132 -2.08 -1.20 2.51
C LEU A 132 -1.56 -0.19 1.48
N LYS A 133 -1.77 1.10 1.72
CA LYS A 133 -1.37 2.18 0.82
C LYS A 133 0.13 2.50 0.93
N TYR A 134 0.68 2.60 2.14
CA TYR A 134 2.03 3.11 2.38
C TYR A 134 3.10 2.03 2.59
N ILE A 135 2.73 0.91 3.20
CA ILE A 135 3.64 -0.20 3.52
C ILE A 135 3.06 -1.57 3.09
N PRO A 136 2.58 -1.69 1.82
CA PRO A 136 1.91 -2.90 1.34
C PRO A 136 2.77 -4.16 1.47
N GLY A 137 4.09 -4.04 1.27
CA GLY A 137 5.03 -5.15 1.40
C GLY A 137 5.08 -5.73 2.81
N THR A 138 5.11 -4.86 3.82
CA THR A 138 5.14 -5.26 5.24
C THR A 138 3.82 -5.89 5.68
N VAL A 139 2.67 -5.31 5.28
CA VAL A 139 1.34 -5.89 5.54
C VAL A 139 1.21 -7.26 4.87
N LYS A 140 1.65 -7.40 3.62
CA LYS A 140 1.65 -8.68 2.90
C LYS A 140 2.54 -9.71 3.59
N LYS A 141 3.74 -9.33 4.05
CA LYS A 141 4.66 -10.21 4.77
C LYS A 141 3.99 -10.74 6.05
N TRP A 142 3.35 -9.87 6.84
CA TRP A 142 2.57 -10.28 8.00
C TRP A 142 1.46 -11.27 7.62
N TRP A 143 0.66 -10.96 6.59
CA TRP A 143 -0.42 -11.83 6.12
C TRP A 143 0.08 -13.22 5.71
N LEU A 144 1.23 -13.31 5.02
CA LEU A 144 1.86 -14.57 4.61
C LEU A 144 2.39 -15.38 5.82
N THR A 145 2.78 -14.73 6.91
CA THR A 145 3.30 -15.35 8.13
C THR A 145 2.23 -15.60 9.18
N CYS A 146 0.99 -15.23 8.92
CA CYS A 146 -0.14 -15.44 9.82
C CYS A 146 -0.31 -16.92 10.13
N LYS A 147 -0.17 -17.30 11.42
CA LYS A 147 -0.18 -18.69 11.88
C LYS A 147 -1.56 -19.33 11.75
N ASP A 148 -2.60 -18.53 12.02
CA ASP A 148 -3.97 -18.97 11.88
C ASP A 148 -4.47 -18.83 10.44
N ARG A 149 -4.77 -19.96 9.82
CA ARG A 149 -5.28 -20.01 8.45
C ARG A 149 -6.64 -19.32 8.31
N GLN A 150 -7.50 -19.41 9.35
CA GLN A 150 -8.82 -18.79 9.30
C GLN A 150 -8.69 -17.28 9.24
N THR A 151 -7.84 -16.70 10.08
CA THR A 151 -7.52 -15.25 10.04
C THR A 151 -6.98 -14.85 8.68
N SER A 152 -6.02 -15.60 8.13
CA SER A 152 -5.45 -15.28 6.80
C SER A 152 -6.50 -15.26 5.70
N ILE A 153 -7.42 -16.23 5.66
CA ILE A 153 -8.52 -16.29 4.68
C ILE A 153 -9.52 -15.13 4.90
N SER A 154 -9.89 -14.87 6.16
CA SER A 154 -10.82 -13.81 6.52
C SER A 154 -10.26 -12.44 6.12
N VAL A 155 -8.99 -12.17 6.42
CA VAL A 155 -8.31 -10.91 6.06
C VAL A 155 -8.23 -10.74 4.55
N GLU A 156 -7.91 -11.80 3.79
CA GLU A 156 -7.88 -11.73 2.32
C GLU A 156 -9.27 -11.36 1.76
N ALA A 157 -10.31 -12.08 2.17
CA ALA A 157 -11.67 -11.83 1.69
C ALA A 157 -12.18 -10.42 2.09
N TRP A 158 -11.83 -9.98 3.29
CA TRP A 158 -12.20 -8.66 3.80
C TRP A 158 -11.46 -7.53 3.05
N THR A 159 -10.17 -7.73 2.77
CA THR A 159 -9.36 -6.82 1.95
C THR A 159 -9.90 -6.71 0.53
N GLU A 160 -10.21 -7.85 -0.10
CA GLU A 160 -10.79 -7.88 -1.45
C GLU A 160 -12.12 -7.10 -1.52
N LYS A 161 -12.97 -7.29 -0.50
CA LYS A 161 -14.30 -6.68 -0.47
C LYS A 161 -14.27 -5.17 -0.28
N TYR A 162 -13.44 -4.66 0.65
CA TYR A 162 -13.56 -3.29 1.12
C TYR A 162 -12.39 -2.37 0.75
N PHE A 163 -11.19 -2.91 0.55
CA PHE A 163 -9.98 -2.09 0.45
C PHE A 163 -9.29 -2.16 -0.90
N SER A 164 -9.23 -3.35 -1.49
CA SER A 164 -8.45 -3.57 -2.71
C SER A 164 -8.83 -2.61 -3.83
N ASN A 165 -10.13 -2.36 -4.03
CA ASN A 165 -10.59 -1.44 -5.06
C ASN A 165 -10.12 0.00 -4.79
N LEU A 166 -10.15 0.44 -3.53
CA LEU A 166 -9.73 1.78 -3.14
C LEU A 166 -8.22 1.99 -3.34
N VAL A 167 -7.42 1.01 -2.88
CA VAL A 167 -5.96 1.04 -3.03
C VAL A 167 -5.56 1.01 -4.50
N VAL A 168 -6.24 0.17 -5.31
CA VAL A 168 -6.01 0.10 -6.76
C VAL A 168 -6.38 1.40 -7.46
N GLN A 169 -7.53 2.01 -7.12
CA GLN A 169 -7.91 3.29 -7.70
C GLN A 169 -6.87 4.38 -7.42
N ASP A 170 -6.44 4.50 -6.15
CA ASP A 170 -5.42 5.47 -5.77
C ASP A 170 -4.10 5.23 -6.53
N LEU A 171 -3.66 3.96 -6.63
CA LEU A 171 -2.45 3.61 -7.38
C LEU A 171 -2.58 3.96 -8.87
N LEU A 172 -3.70 3.65 -9.50
CA LEU A 172 -3.92 3.94 -10.92
C LEU A 172 -4.03 5.45 -11.19
N ASP A 173 -4.60 6.22 -10.26
CA ASP A 173 -4.61 7.67 -10.33
C ASP A 173 -3.20 8.26 -10.23
N ASP A 174 -2.36 7.74 -9.33
CA ASP A 174 -0.95 8.12 -9.21
C ASP A 174 -0.18 7.81 -10.54
N VAL A 175 -0.45 6.66 -11.17
CA VAL A 175 0.15 6.29 -12.47
C VAL A 175 -0.27 7.24 -13.59
N ILE A 176 -1.55 7.59 -13.67
CA ILE A 176 -2.07 8.54 -14.67
C ILE A 176 -1.39 9.91 -14.48
N GLN A 177 -1.40 10.41 -13.24
CA GLN A 177 -0.78 11.71 -12.95
C GLN A 177 0.71 11.74 -13.30
N TRP A 178 1.43 10.64 -13.00
CA TRP A 178 2.83 10.53 -13.38
C TRP A 178 3.01 10.50 -14.90
N SER A 179 2.22 9.71 -15.63
CA SER A 179 2.27 9.61 -17.09
C SER A 179 2.07 10.98 -17.76
N ASP A 180 1.09 11.77 -17.30
CA ASP A 180 0.82 13.12 -17.81
C ASP A 180 2.02 14.07 -17.63
N THR A 181 2.83 13.87 -16.58
CA THR A 181 4.05 14.67 -16.36
C THR A 181 5.19 14.31 -17.29
N GLN A 182 5.20 13.08 -17.82
CA GLN A 182 6.27 12.60 -18.72
C GLN A 182 6.04 13.08 -20.17
N GLU A 183 4.79 13.18 -20.64
CA GLU A 183 4.46 13.62 -21.99
C GLU A 183 4.87 15.07 -22.27
N THR A 184 5.03 15.90 -21.23
CA THR A 184 5.41 17.31 -21.36
C THR A 184 6.93 17.55 -21.49
N GLY A 185 7.78 16.51 -21.40
CA GLY A 185 9.21 16.67 -21.16
C GLY A 185 10.18 16.27 -22.28
N SER A 186 9.77 15.62 -23.38
CA SER A 186 10.73 15.13 -24.39
C SER A 186 10.32 15.44 -25.84
N GLU A 187 11.15 16.21 -26.53
CA GLU A 187 11.12 16.37 -28.01
C GLU A 187 11.85 15.21 -28.74
N ASP A 188 12.39 14.22 -28.05
CA ASP A 188 13.12 13.11 -28.65
C ASP A 188 12.19 11.96 -29.07
N GLU A 189 12.41 11.42 -30.28
CA GLU A 189 11.64 10.43 -31.06
C GLU A 189 11.34 9.08 -30.38
N LYS A 190 11.51 8.92 -29.05
CA LYS A 190 11.32 7.66 -28.33
C LYS A 190 10.22 7.80 -27.30
N THR A 191 9.09 7.22 -27.59
CA THR A 191 7.88 7.41 -26.79
C THR A 191 7.58 6.21 -25.92
N LEU A 192 7.67 6.43 -24.58
CA LEU A 192 7.05 5.54 -23.61
C LEU A 192 5.56 5.86 -23.59
N SER A 193 4.71 4.91 -23.97
CA SER A 193 3.26 5.04 -23.90
C SER A 193 2.72 4.32 -22.68
N ILE A 194 1.90 4.99 -21.86
CA ILE A 194 1.25 4.37 -20.72
C ILE A 194 -0.26 4.55 -20.85
N ARG A 195 -0.99 3.44 -20.76
CA ARG A 195 -2.46 3.43 -20.76
C ARG A 195 -2.97 2.69 -19.55
N VAL A 196 -3.91 3.30 -18.84
CA VAL A 196 -4.48 2.77 -17.61
C VAL A 196 -5.94 2.39 -17.85
N SER A 197 -6.31 1.18 -17.49
CA SER A 197 -7.70 0.71 -17.47
C SER A 197 -8.15 0.46 -16.03
N LYS A 198 -8.90 1.40 -15.46
CA LYS A 198 -9.41 1.27 -14.08
C LYS A 198 -10.38 0.11 -13.93
N ASN A 199 -11.21 -0.16 -14.95
CA ASN A 199 -12.22 -1.21 -14.90
C ASN A 199 -11.61 -2.61 -14.90
N SER A 200 -10.58 -2.85 -15.72
CA SER A 200 -9.87 -4.13 -15.78
C SER A 200 -8.71 -4.22 -14.78
N ARG A 201 -8.41 -3.12 -14.04
CA ARG A 201 -7.28 -3.02 -13.12
C ARG A 201 -5.94 -3.30 -13.80
N GLU A 202 -5.73 -2.70 -14.97
CA GLU A 202 -4.57 -2.95 -15.82
C GLU A 202 -3.83 -1.67 -16.15
N VAL A 203 -2.51 -1.79 -16.24
CA VAL A 203 -1.61 -0.76 -16.77
C VAL A 203 -0.89 -1.35 -17.97
N PHE A 204 -1.06 -0.76 -19.14
CA PHE A 204 -0.32 -1.06 -20.36
C PHE A 204 0.86 -0.12 -20.47
N ALA A 205 2.05 -0.66 -20.65
CA ALA A 205 3.27 0.09 -20.92
C ALA A 205 3.84 -0.36 -22.26
N GLY A 206 3.91 0.57 -23.21
CA GLY A 206 4.49 0.38 -24.52
C GLY A 206 5.75 1.22 -24.70
N TYR A 207 6.74 0.70 -25.41
CA TYR A 207 7.95 1.40 -25.75
C TYR A 207 8.24 1.22 -27.24
N GLU A 208 8.35 2.33 -27.95
CA GLU A 208 8.60 2.35 -29.41
C GLU A 208 10.05 2.71 -29.71
N ILE A 209 10.71 1.86 -30.55
CA ILE A 209 12.07 2.07 -31.08
C ILE A 209 12.02 1.76 -32.57
N ASP A 210 12.45 2.70 -33.41
CA ASP A 210 12.57 2.52 -34.86
C ASP A 210 11.29 1.90 -35.48
N GLU A 211 10.13 2.47 -35.19
CA GLU A 211 8.80 2.03 -35.65
C GLU A 211 8.38 0.62 -35.12
N MET A 212 9.12 0.07 -34.16
CA MET A 212 8.78 -1.20 -33.52
C MET A 212 8.29 -0.97 -32.11
N GLU A 213 7.03 -1.33 -31.83
CA GLU A 213 6.43 -1.23 -30.51
C GLU A 213 6.61 -2.54 -29.74
N THR A 214 7.12 -2.42 -28.52
CA THR A 214 7.18 -3.50 -27.53
C THR A 214 6.32 -3.15 -26.33
N SER A 215 5.45 -4.05 -25.90
CA SER A 215 4.50 -3.71 -24.81
C SER A 215 4.25 -4.85 -23.83
N VAL A 216 3.98 -4.44 -22.60
CA VAL A 216 3.60 -5.31 -21.49
C VAL A 216 2.30 -4.82 -20.85
N VAL A 217 1.59 -5.71 -20.18
CA VAL A 217 0.46 -5.39 -19.33
C VAL A 217 0.74 -5.83 -17.90
N ILE A 218 0.46 -4.95 -16.95
CA ILE A 218 0.51 -5.21 -15.51
C ILE A 218 -0.92 -5.35 -15.03
N ARG A 219 -1.27 -6.52 -14.46
CA ARG A 219 -2.61 -6.81 -13.95
C ARG A 219 -2.63 -6.86 -12.44
N LEU A 220 -3.51 -6.08 -11.83
CA LEU A 220 -3.68 -6.02 -10.38
C LEU A 220 -4.80 -6.99 -9.96
N PRO A 221 -4.51 -7.99 -9.10
CA PRO A 221 -5.51 -8.99 -8.69
C PRO A 221 -6.61 -8.38 -7.80
N SER A 222 -7.71 -9.12 -7.61
CA SER A 222 -8.85 -8.69 -6.80
C SER A 222 -8.49 -8.44 -5.34
N SER A 223 -7.53 -9.19 -4.78
CA SER A 223 -7.02 -9.04 -3.41
C SER A 223 -5.69 -8.26 -3.32
N TYR A 224 -5.39 -7.41 -4.33
CA TYR A 224 -4.24 -6.50 -4.26
C TYR A 224 -4.36 -5.55 -3.04
N PRO A 225 -3.28 -5.26 -2.28
CA PRO A 225 -1.88 -5.60 -2.50
C PRO A 225 -1.42 -6.90 -1.80
N LEU A 226 -2.30 -7.67 -1.16
CA LEU A 226 -1.92 -8.94 -0.52
C LEU A 226 -1.39 -9.95 -1.55
N LYS A 227 -2.03 -10.05 -2.71
CA LYS A 227 -1.50 -10.80 -3.86
C LYS A 227 -0.75 -9.90 -4.82
N ILE A 228 0.21 -10.48 -5.51
CA ILE A 228 1.15 -9.79 -6.39
C ILE A 228 0.48 -9.47 -7.73
N ALA A 229 0.77 -8.29 -8.28
CA ALA A 229 0.44 -7.97 -9.66
C ALA A 229 1.19 -8.90 -10.63
N ALA A 230 0.55 -9.27 -11.74
CA ALA A 230 1.15 -10.07 -12.80
C ALA A 230 1.64 -9.18 -13.94
N VAL A 231 2.81 -9.51 -14.50
CA VAL A 231 3.35 -8.88 -15.71
C VAL A 231 3.25 -9.86 -16.87
N GLU A 232 2.56 -9.47 -17.91
CA GLU A 232 2.36 -10.29 -19.10
C GLU A 232 2.87 -9.58 -20.36
N SER A 233 3.42 -10.37 -21.29
CA SER A 233 3.83 -9.90 -22.61
C SER A 233 2.59 -9.61 -23.46
N VAL A 234 2.53 -8.43 -24.06
CA VAL A 234 1.50 -8.09 -25.06
C VAL A 234 2.10 -8.13 -26.45
N ASN A 235 3.20 -7.38 -26.66
CA ASN A 235 3.89 -7.35 -27.94
C ASN A 235 5.41 -7.42 -27.73
N ARG A 236 6.08 -8.22 -28.58
CA ARG A 236 7.54 -8.38 -28.57
C ARG A 236 8.08 -8.35 -29.99
N VAL A 237 8.41 -7.20 -30.49
CA VAL A 237 8.99 -7.07 -31.84
C VAL A 237 10.48 -6.77 -31.74
N GLY A 238 11.29 -7.52 -32.49
CA GLY A 238 12.74 -7.29 -32.59
C GLY A 238 13.59 -7.77 -31.40
N ILE A 239 12.99 -8.26 -30.31
CA ILE A 239 13.73 -8.66 -29.10
C ILE A 239 13.88 -10.18 -29.03
N PRO A 240 15.10 -10.73 -28.83
CA PRO A 240 15.32 -12.16 -28.63
C PRO A 240 14.55 -12.70 -27.41
N GLU A 241 13.97 -13.92 -27.52
CA GLU A 241 13.16 -14.56 -26.47
C GLU A 241 13.84 -14.55 -25.09
N ALA A 242 15.13 -14.92 -25.03
CA ALA A 242 15.86 -15.01 -23.77
C ALA A 242 16.00 -13.64 -23.07
N LYS A 243 16.25 -12.56 -23.82
CA LYS A 243 16.30 -11.20 -23.28
C LYS A 243 14.92 -10.75 -22.80
N TRP A 244 13.86 -11.05 -23.57
CA TRP A 244 12.50 -10.71 -23.22
C TRP A 244 12.02 -11.39 -21.94
N GLN A 245 12.27 -12.68 -21.79
CA GLN A 245 11.94 -13.43 -20.58
C GLN A 245 12.71 -12.93 -19.35
N ASN A 246 13.95 -12.48 -19.53
CA ASN A 246 14.71 -11.85 -18.46
C ASN A 246 14.09 -10.49 -18.06
N PHE A 247 13.68 -9.68 -19.04
CA PHE A 247 12.98 -8.42 -18.78
C PHE A 247 11.68 -8.63 -18.01
N LEU A 248 10.80 -9.56 -18.44
CA LEU A 248 9.56 -9.87 -17.74
C LEU A 248 9.81 -10.33 -16.30
N ARG A 249 10.78 -11.23 -16.09
CA ARG A 249 11.14 -11.70 -14.73
C ARG A 249 11.66 -10.57 -13.84
N TYR A 250 12.48 -9.70 -14.40
CA TYR A 250 13.01 -8.56 -13.66
C TYR A 250 11.92 -7.56 -13.32
N THR A 251 11.05 -7.21 -14.27
CA THR A 251 9.91 -6.33 -14.05
C THR A 251 8.95 -6.93 -13.01
N GLN A 252 8.67 -8.23 -13.10
CA GLN A 252 7.87 -8.94 -12.10
C GLN A 252 8.50 -8.87 -10.71
N GLY A 253 9.82 -9.06 -10.61
CA GLY A 253 10.57 -8.91 -9.35
C GLY A 253 10.52 -7.48 -8.82
N ALA A 254 10.75 -6.50 -9.68
CA ALA A 254 10.68 -5.08 -9.30
C ALA A 254 9.29 -4.71 -8.76
N ILE A 255 8.21 -5.16 -9.39
CA ILE A 255 6.83 -4.93 -8.93
C ILE A 255 6.57 -5.60 -7.57
N GLN A 256 7.16 -6.76 -7.30
CA GLN A 256 7.02 -7.42 -5.99
C GLN A 256 7.55 -6.57 -4.83
N PHE A 257 8.65 -5.88 -5.07
CA PHE A 257 9.30 -5.06 -4.05
C PHE A 257 8.84 -3.60 -4.08
N THR A 258 8.25 -3.13 -5.19
CA THR A 258 8.30 -1.71 -5.49
C THR A 258 7.11 -1.16 -6.29
N VAL A 259 5.90 -1.69 -6.21
CA VAL A 259 4.80 -1.10 -7.00
C VAL A 259 4.72 0.44 -6.82
N ARG A 260 5.21 0.95 -5.72
CA ARG A 260 5.31 2.39 -5.46
C ARG A 260 6.70 2.99 -5.74
N CYS A 261 7.79 2.23 -5.58
CA CYS A 261 9.14 2.74 -5.83
C CYS A 261 9.47 2.92 -7.32
N ILE A 262 8.88 2.16 -8.24
CA ILE A 262 9.14 2.34 -9.69
C ILE A 262 8.65 3.72 -10.16
N LEU A 263 7.53 4.19 -9.62
CA LEU A 263 6.97 5.48 -9.98
C LEU A 263 7.67 6.66 -9.27
N GLU A 264 8.26 6.43 -8.10
CA GLU A 264 8.83 7.48 -7.26
C GLU A 264 10.37 7.55 -7.29
N ASN A 265 11.10 6.46 -7.63
CA ASN A 265 12.57 6.44 -7.68
C ASN A 265 13.18 7.01 -8.98
N GLN A 266 12.41 7.70 -9.79
CA GLN A 266 12.85 8.23 -11.08
C GLN A 266 13.78 9.44 -11.03
N SER A 267 14.28 9.86 -9.89
CA SER A 267 15.36 10.86 -9.86
C SER A 267 16.75 10.28 -10.19
N HIS A 268 16.94 8.94 -10.24
CA HIS A 268 18.25 8.33 -10.51
C HIS A 268 18.28 7.19 -11.54
N PHE A 269 17.11 6.63 -11.94
CA PHE A 269 17.03 5.68 -13.05
C PHE A 269 15.84 6.08 -13.91
N SER A 270 16.11 6.70 -15.06
CA SER A 270 15.03 6.96 -16.02
C SER A 270 14.49 5.61 -16.50
N THR A 271 13.17 5.51 -16.64
CA THR A 271 12.51 4.33 -17.22
C THR A 271 13.10 4.02 -18.59
N ASP A 272 13.46 5.08 -19.34
CA ASP A 272 14.18 5.01 -20.60
C ASP A 272 15.56 4.34 -20.46
N GLN A 273 16.34 4.71 -19.43
CA GLN A 273 17.65 4.09 -19.18
C GLN A 273 17.52 2.62 -18.77
N TYR A 274 16.42 2.28 -18.06
CA TYR A 274 16.12 0.91 -17.67
C TYR A 274 15.71 0.04 -18.87
N PHE A 275 14.78 0.52 -19.70
CA PHE A 275 14.43 -0.14 -20.96
C PHE A 275 15.65 -0.28 -21.88
N ARG A 276 16.49 0.75 -21.98
CA ARG A 276 17.74 0.69 -22.75
C ARG A 276 18.74 -0.32 -22.20
N THR A 277 18.96 -0.36 -20.88
CA THR A 277 19.96 -1.24 -20.26
C THR A 277 19.56 -2.71 -20.31
N VAL A 278 18.25 -3.00 -20.26
CA VAL A 278 17.73 -4.38 -20.19
C VAL A 278 17.37 -4.92 -21.58
N LEU A 279 16.99 -4.06 -22.53
CA LEU A 279 16.56 -4.49 -23.87
C LEU A 279 17.64 -4.32 -24.95
N LEU A 280 18.61 -3.43 -24.78
CA LEU A 280 19.79 -3.31 -25.65
C LEU A 280 20.98 -4.04 -25.07
#